data_e4804c141f24dcab4cae1d5618b7f455
#
_entry.id   e4804c141f24dcab4cae1d5618b7f455
#
_cell.length_a   1.000
_cell.length_b   1.000
_cell.length_c   1.000
_cell.angle_alpha   90.00
_cell.angle_beta   90.00
_cell.angle_gamma   90.00
#
_symmetry.space_group_name_H-M   'P 1'
#
loop_
_entity.id
_entity.type
_entity.pdbx_description
1 polymer ?
#
loop_
_entity_poly.entity_id
_entity_poly.type
_entity_poly.pdbx_seq_one_letter_code
_entity_poly.pdbx_strand_id
1 'polypeptide(L)'
;MGSTIAGSLMLSPVRPQPIARSAPIAQTLPFTGTQVAISRIKHPIELEAPMTPTEIYEQYVPPPPDPTPAPAAAAAPRAWAPSAGYVTIPVPIYAQAMTLDCETSALRMGLATFGHYYSDSALFAYESPDTRAPVMGPNHTVVQWGDPYANFVGNVWGNDYTPTGYGVYYPVIVAIAHSHGMPNAYGGEGFAPATVYSALSAQHPVEIWIETNWTRPWMGTWTAWDGRKVRYSYVEHAVILSGVSATQVRVNDPLHGTQYWISKSLFETVWRDFNNMAVIFQ
;
A
#
# COMPACT_ATOMS: atom_id res chain seq x y z
N MET A 1 37.53 -71.01 -4.52
CA MET A 1 38.71 -70.59 -3.75
C MET A 1 38.89 -69.10 -3.97
N GLY A 2 38.72 -68.28 -2.93
CA GLY A 2 38.93 -66.82 -3.04
C GLY A 2 38.26 -66.13 -1.84
N SER A 3 39.02 -66.03 -0.77
CA SER A 3 38.59 -65.39 0.49
C SER A 3 38.62 -63.86 0.35
N THR A 4 37.53 -63.20 0.69
CA THR A 4 37.45 -61.76 0.79
C THR A 4 37.47 -61.38 2.28
N ILE A 5 38.47 -60.64 2.68
CA ILE A 5 38.60 -60.11 4.04
C ILE A 5 37.93 -58.74 4.11
N ALA A 6 36.91 -58.62 4.97
CA ALA A 6 36.29 -57.35 5.28
C ALA A 6 37.01 -56.71 6.46
N GLY A 7 37.68 -55.57 6.22
CA GLY A 7 38.28 -54.71 7.24
C GLY A 7 37.25 -53.70 7.79
N SER A 8 36.92 -53.83 9.07
CA SER A 8 36.06 -52.88 9.78
C SER A 8 36.91 -51.75 10.37
N LEU A 9 36.72 -50.52 9.88
CA LEU A 9 37.32 -49.30 10.44
C LEU A 9 36.37 -48.75 11.53
N MET A 10 36.82 -48.90 12.77
CA MET A 10 36.21 -48.25 13.93
C MET A 10 36.65 -46.79 13.99
N LEU A 11 35.69 -45.84 13.81
CA LEU A 11 35.90 -44.41 14.08
C LEU A 11 35.66 -44.14 15.56
N SER A 12 36.68 -43.64 16.27
CA SER A 12 36.59 -43.18 17.65
C SER A 12 35.87 -41.85 17.75
N PRO A 13 35.05 -41.60 18.78
CA PRO A 13 34.32 -40.33 18.95
C PRO A 13 35.30 -39.21 19.40
N VAL A 14 35.29 -38.12 18.68
CA VAL A 14 35.96 -36.88 19.04
C VAL A 14 35.21 -36.18 20.15
N ARG A 15 35.82 -35.98 21.31
CA ARG A 15 35.27 -35.16 22.40
C ARG A 15 35.41 -33.68 22.06
N PRO A 16 34.35 -32.87 22.29
CA PRO A 16 34.43 -31.41 22.13
C PRO A 16 35.26 -30.80 23.25
N GLN A 17 36.18 -29.92 22.88
CA GLN A 17 36.98 -29.10 23.79
C GLN A 17 36.15 -27.92 24.33
N PRO A 18 36.35 -27.49 25.58
CA PRO A 18 35.64 -26.33 26.12
C PRO A 18 36.20 -25.03 25.56
N ILE A 19 35.27 -24.18 25.10
CA ILE A 19 35.56 -22.83 24.62
C ILE A 19 35.90 -21.92 25.80
N ALA A 20 37.13 -21.37 25.80
CA ALA A 20 37.57 -20.40 26.79
C ALA A 20 36.80 -19.09 26.65
N ARG A 21 36.16 -18.64 27.74
CA ARG A 21 35.53 -17.34 27.84
C ARG A 21 36.56 -16.23 27.89
N SER A 22 36.61 -15.36 26.91
CA SER A 22 37.38 -14.13 26.94
C SER A 22 36.69 -13.12 27.88
N ALA A 23 37.45 -12.56 28.83
CA ALA A 23 37.03 -11.51 29.70
C ALA A 23 36.84 -10.17 28.93
N PRO A 24 35.89 -9.30 29.31
CA PRO A 24 35.74 -8.00 28.69
C PRO A 24 36.83 -7.03 29.14
N ILE A 25 37.52 -6.42 28.18
CA ILE A 25 38.45 -5.32 28.40
C ILE A 25 37.62 -4.06 28.59
N ALA A 26 37.54 -3.55 29.82
CA ALA A 26 37.00 -2.24 30.11
C ALA A 26 38.02 -1.15 29.75
N GLN A 27 37.83 -0.44 28.66
CA GLN A 27 38.51 0.82 28.41
C GLN A 27 37.61 1.97 28.86
N THR A 28 37.97 2.59 29.99
CA THR A 28 37.42 3.86 30.46
C THR A 28 38.09 5.01 29.74
N LEU A 29 37.35 5.72 28.90
CA LEU A 29 37.70 7.07 28.41
C LEU A 29 37.05 8.12 29.30
N PRO A 30 37.76 9.19 29.70
CA PRO A 30 37.19 10.24 30.48
C PRO A 30 36.31 11.14 29.60
N PHE A 31 35.01 11.21 29.91
CA PHE A 31 34.08 12.13 29.27
C PHE A 31 33.89 13.34 30.16
N THR A 32 34.48 14.48 29.79
CA THR A 32 34.19 15.80 30.36
C THR A 32 33.07 16.43 29.50
N GLY A 33 31.86 16.30 29.90
CA GLY A 33 30.71 16.92 29.26
C GLY A 33 29.71 17.42 30.29
N THR A 34 29.33 18.65 30.11
CA THR A 34 28.40 19.45 30.90
C THR A 34 27.11 18.68 31.22
N GLN A 35 26.81 18.53 32.52
CA GLN A 35 25.54 17.95 32.98
C GLN A 35 24.39 18.90 32.63
N VAL A 36 23.57 18.52 31.68
CA VAL A 36 22.23 19.11 31.51
C VAL A 36 21.32 18.45 32.52
N ALA A 37 20.78 19.24 33.45
CA ALA A 37 19.83 18.77 34.44
C ALA A 37 18.54 18.31 33.75
N ILE A 38 18.33 16.99 33.68
CA ILE A 38 17.06 16.41 33.26
C ILE A 38 16.08 16.60 34.40
N SER A 39 15.13 17.54 34.21
CA SER A 39 13.98 17.72 35.09
C SER A 39 13.21 16.39 35.18
N ARG A 40 13.06 15.84 36.38
CA ARG A 40 12.29 14.62 36.63
C ARG A 40 10.84 14.86 36.21
N ILE A 41 10.40 14.12 35.17
CA ILE A 41 8.97 13.97 34.86
C ILE A 41 8.32 13.24 36.04
N LYS A 42 7.44 13.97 36.76
CA LYS A 42 6.83 13.50 38.01
C LYS A 42 5.61 12.60 37.85
N HIS A 43 5.28 12.19 36.61
CA HIS A 43 4.19 11.26 36.36
C HIS A 43 4.72 10.05 35.60
N PRO A 44 4.53 8.81 36.09
CA PRO A 44 4.73 7.65 35.26
C PRO A 44 3.74 7.75 34.10
N ILE A 45 4.22 7.64 32.87
CA ILE A 45 3.37 7.40 31.71
C ILE A 45 2.80 6.00 31.93
N GLU A 46 1.55 5.93 32.38
CA GLU A 46 0.80 4.69 32.42
C GLU A 46 0.55 4.32 30.95
N LEU A 47 1.30 3.33 30.46
CA LEU A 47 1.05 2.72 29.15
C LEU A 47 -0.29 2.02 29.26
N GLU A 48 -1.33 2.63 28.71
CA GLU A 48 -2.61 1.94 28.52
C GLU A 48 -2.36 0.63 27.77
N ALA A 49 -2.93 -0.45 28.27
CA ALA A 49 -2.84 -1.73 27.59
C ALA A 49 -3.40 -1.59 26.18
N PRO A 50 -2.79 -2.22 25.16
CA PRO A 50 -3.31 -2.16 23.80
C PRO A 50 -4.76 -2.66 23.79
N MET A 51 -5.66 -1.85 23.23
CA MET A 51 -7.07 -2.19 23.11
C MET A 51 -7.24 -3.50 22.34
N THR A 52 -8.16 -4.32 22.78
CA THR A 52 -8.51 -5.56 22.05
C THR A 52 -9.22 -5.21 20.73
N PRO A 53 -9.18 -6.08 19.72
CA PRO A 53 -9.90 -5.87 18.47
C PRO A 53 -11.40 -5.59 18.67
N THR A 54 -12.01 -6.16 19.70
CA THR A 54 -13.42 -5.93 20.05
C THR A 54 -13.65 -4.53 20.59
N GLU A 55 -12.75 -4.02 21.44
CA GLU A 55 -12.84 -2.65 22.00
C GLU A 55 -12.64 -1.59 20.90
N ILE A 56 -11.76 -1.87 19.92
CA ILE A 56 -11.59 -1.00 18.75
C ILE A 56 -12.87 -0.96 17.92
N TYR A 57 -13.53 -2.12 17.77
CA TYR A 57 -14.78 -2.21 17.01
C TYR A 57 -15.95 -1.52 17.71
N GLU A 58 -16.05 -1.59 19.04
CA GLU A 58 -17.09 -0.92 19.83
C GLU A 58 -16.90 0.59 19.96
N GLN A 59 -15.67 1.10 19.88
CA GLN A 59 -15.37 2.54 19.84
C GLN A 59 -15.52 3.17 18.44
N TYR A 60 -15.64 2.35 17.38
CA TYR A 60 -15.90 2.86 16.05
C TYR A 60 -17.37 3.30 15.95
N VAL A 61 -17.63 4.53 16.29
CA VAL A 61 -18.84 5.24 15.86
C VAL A 61 -18.57 5.71 14.44
N PRO A 62 -19.21 5.12 13.41
CA PRO A 62 -19.04 5.61 12.06
C PRO A 62 -19.41 7.09 12.05
N PRO A 63 -18.64 7.95 11.38
CA PRO A 63 -19.01 9.34 11.22
C PRO A 63 -20.43 9.37 10.64
N PRO A 64 -21.27 10.35 11.07
CA PRO A 64 -22.60 10.49 10.49
C PRO A 64 -22.44 10.54 8.97
N PRO A 65 -23.35 9.92 8.19
CA PRO A 65 -23.27 9.98 6.73
C PRO A 65 -23.11 11.45 6.35
N ASP A 66 -22.12 11.72 5.52
CA ASP A 66 -21.87 13.07 5.01
C ASP A 66 -23.20 13.66 4.56
N PRO A 67 -23.54 14.89 4.96
CA PRO A 67 -24.76 15.53 4.47
C PRO A 67 -24.67 15.50 2.95
N THR A 68 -25.66 14.92 2.32
CA THR A 68 -25.78 14.90 0.85
C THR A 68 -25.46 16.32 0.38
N PRO A 69 -24.36 16.55 -0.35
CA PRO A 69 -24.03 17.88 -0.78
C PRO A 69 -25.22 18.40 -1.61
N ALA A 70 -25.80 19.51 -1.14
CA ALA A 70 -26.72 20.27 -1.98
C ALA A 70 -25.99 20.50 -3.31
N PRO A 71 -26.68 20.38 -4.46
CA PRO A 71 -26.03 20.59 -5.75
C PRO A 71 -25.38 21.97 -5.70
N ALA A 72 -24.04 21.97 -5.64
CA ALA A 72 -23.27 23.19 -5.69
C ALA A 72 -23.61 23.86 -7.02
N ALA A 73 -24.16 25.07 -6.94
CA ALA A 73 -24.34 25.91 -8.12
C ALA A 73 -23.00 25.92 -8.82
N ALA A 74 -22.97 25.42 -10.06
CA ALA A 74 -21.77 25.28 -10.86
C ALA A 74 -21.08 26.65 -10.93
N ALA A 75 -20.00 26.80 -10.18
CA ALA A 75 -19.06 27.87 -10.40
C ALA A 75 -18.53 27.68 -11.83
N ALA A 76 -18.81 28.65 -12.70
CA ALA A 76 -18.36 28.61 -14.07
C ALA A 76 -16.85 28.31 -14.10
N PRO A 77 -16.42 27.30 -14.84
CA PRO A 77 -15.03 26.94 -14.89
C PRO A 77 -14.26 28.13 -15.47
N ARG A 78 -13.25 28.60 -14.75
CA ARG A 78 -12.24 29.48 -15.34
C ARG A 78 -11.60 28.68 -16.45
N ALA A 79 -12.01 28.98 -17.68
CA ALA A 79 -11.51 28.34 -18.88
C ALA A 79 -10.03 28.69 -19.05
N TRP A 80 -9.18 27.79 -18.56
CA TRP A 80 -7.86 27.68 -19.14
C TRP A 80 -8.04 26.83 -20.40
N ALA A 81 -8.03 27.51 -21.56
CA ALA A 81 -8.17 26.83 -22.83
C ALA A 81 -7.02 25.82 -22.99
N PRO A 82 -7.31 24.54 -23.16
CA PRO A 82 -6.28 23.56 -23.45
C PRO A 82 -5.67 23.87 -24.80
N SER A 83 -4.33 23.94 -24.86
CA SER A 83 -3.64 23.78 -26.14
C SER A 83 -4.06 22.44 -26.74
N ALA A 84 -4.43 22.41 -28.03
CA ALA A 84 -4.94 21.27 -28.73
C ALA A 84 -4.10 20.01 -28.40
N GLY A 85 -4.74 18.93 -27.92
CA GLY A 85 -4.10 17.63 -27.77
C GLY A 85 -4.11 16.97 -26.41
N TYR A 86 -5.02 17.30 -25.48
CA TYR A 86 -5.24 16.46 -24.30
C TYR A 86 -6.71 16.19 -23.98
N VAL A 87 -6.94 15.08 -23.32
CA VAL A 87 -8.23 14.63 -22.80
C VAL A 87 -8.21 14.72 -21.30
N THR A 88 -9.30 15.21 -20.69
CA THR A 88 -9.53 15.14 -19.25
C THR A 88 -10.91 14.54 -18.97
N ILE A 89 -10.97 13.74 -17.93
CA ILE A 89 -12.17 13.10 -17.43
C ILE A 89 -12.60 13.85 -16.16
N PRO A 90 -13.85 14.23 -15.98
CA PRO A 90 -14.30 14.97 -14.79
C PRO A 90 -14.40 14.04 -13.56
N VAL A 91 -13.30 13.38 -13.22
CA VAL A 91 -13.22 12.53 -12.02
C VAL A 91 -13.26 13.43 -10.79
N PRO A 92 -14.20 13.21 -9.85
CA PRO A 92 -14.21 13.93 -8.57
C PRO A 92 -12.90 13.73 -7.81
N ILE A 93 -12.54 14.71 -6.99
CA ILE A 93 -11.33 14.65 -6.17
C ILE A 93 -11.77 14.42 -4.72
N TYR A 94 -11.33 13.31 -4.14
CA TYR A 94 -11.54 13.00 -2.73
C TYR A 94 -10.19 12.78 -2.04
N ALA A 95 -10.08 13.25 -0.79
CA ALA A 95 -9.03 12.80 0.10
C ALA A 95 -9.44 11.46 0.71
N GLN A 96 -8.48 10.57 0.93
CA GLN A 96 -8.72 9.32 1.64
C GLN A 96 -9.18 9.60 3.07
N ALA A 97 -10.10 8.77 3.58
CA ALA A 97 -10.74 8.97 4.87
C ALA A 97 -10.02 8.24 6.01
N MET A 98 -9.23 7.22 5.69
CA MET A 98 -8.46 6.39 6.63
C MET A 98 -6.97 6.49 6.29
N THR A 99 -6.10 5.88 7.08
CA THR A 99 -4.65 6.04 6.91
C THR A 99 -4.12 5.34 5.66
N LEU A 100 -4.65 4.16 5.33
CA LEU A 100 -4.17 3.27 4.28
C LEU A 100 -5.32 2.81 3.35
N ASP A 101 -6.19 3.73 2.94
CA ASP A 101 -7.33 3.43 2.06
C ASP A 101 -7.23 4.14 0.69
N CYS A 102 -6.01 4.36 0.22
CA CYS A 102 -5.78 5.04 -1.05
C CYS A 102 -6.45 4.31 -2.23
N GLU A 103 -6.43 2.99 -2.26
CA GLU A 103 -7.10 2.16 -3.26
C GLU A 103 -8.62 2.30 -3.17
N THR A 104 -9.17 2.24 -1.94
CA THR A 104 -10.61 2.45 -1.71
C THR A 104 -11.05 3.84 -2.17
N SER A 105 -10.24 4.87 -1.89
CA SER A 105 -10.55 6.24 -2.28
C SER A 105 -10.38 6.46 -3.79
N ALA A 106 -9.39 5.83 -4.43
CA ALA A 106 -9.26 5.83 -5.89
C ALA A 106 -10.43 5.12 -6.56
N LEU A 107 -10.86 3.94 -6.05
CA LEU A 107 -12.07 3.25 -6.46
C LEU A 107 -13.31 4.15 -6.33
N ARG A 108 -13.47 4.83 -5.17
CA ARG A 108 -14.57 5.79 -4.94
C ARG A 108 -14.61 6.87 -6.01
N MET A 109 -13.46 7.44 -6.38
CA MET A 109 -13.35 8.44 -7.45
C MET A 109 -13.75 7.86 -8.81
N GLY A 110 -13.31 6.62 -9.11
CA GLY A 110 -13.67 5.89 -10.32
C GLY A 110 -15.19 5.68 -10.42
N LEU A 111 -15.83 5.14 -9.39
CA LEU A 111 -17.27 4.91 -9.31
C LEU A 111 -18.07 6.22 -9.42
N ALA A 112 -17.65 7.25 -8.70
CA ALA A 112 -18.33 8.55 -8.69
C ALA A 112 -18.29 9.24 -10.06
N THR A 113 -17.29 8.96 -10.90
CA THR A 113 -17.22 9.45 -12.28
C THR A 113 -18.41 9.00 -13.12
N PHE A 114 -18.98 7.84 -12.80
CA PHE A 114 -20.13 7.25 -13.49
C PHE A 114 -21.45 7.41 -12.69
N GLY A 115 -21.44 8.25 -11.65
CA GLY A 115 -22.66 8.55 -10.87
C GLY A 115 -22.94 7.57 -9.73
N HIS A 116 -22.00 6.69 -9.37
CA HIS A 116 -22.11 5.75 -8.26
C HIS A 116 -21.39 6.32 -7.04
N TYR A 117 -22.13 6.81 -6.06
CA TYR A 117 -21.58 7.55 -4.91
C TYR A 117 -21.60 6.69 -3.65
N TYR A 118 -20.43 6.47 -3.07
CA TYR A 118 -20.22 5.72 -1.83
C TYR A 118 -19.21 6.46 -0.93
N SER A 119 -19.19 6.15 0.36
CA SER A 119 -18.10 6.55 1.26
C SER A 119 -16.97 5.53 1.19
N ASP A 120 -15.76 5.94 1.58
CA ASP A 120 -14.60 5.03 1.67
C ASP A 120 -14.91 3.88 2.62
N SER A 121 -15.49 4.16 3.80
CA SER A 121 -15.85 3.12 4.77
C SER A 121 -16.90 2.12 4.24
N ALA A 122 -17.83 2.56 3.39
CA ALA A 122 -18.81 1.67 2.79
C ALA A 122 -18.17 0.72 1.76
N LEU A 123 -17.20 1.20 0.99
CA LEU A 123 -16.46 0.37 0.02
C LEU A 123 -15.44 -0.53 0.72
N PHE A 124 -14.70 -0.02 1.71
CA PHE A 124 -13.73 -0.76 2.49
C PHE A 124 -14.32 -1.98 3.18
N ALA A 125 -15.59 -1.94 3.59
CA ALA A 125 -16.29 -3.08 4.19
C ALA A 125 -16.27 -4.35 3.28
N TYR A 126 -16.09 -4.20 1.98
CA TYR A 126 -16.00 -5.30 1.02
C TYR A 126 -14.57 -5.82 0.80
N GLU A 127 -13.56 -5.15 1.33
CA GLU A 127 -12.16 -5.57 1.18
C GLU A 127 -11.76 -6.70 2.14
N SER A 128 -12.62 -7.01 3.14
CA SER A 128 -12.50 -8.15 4.06
C SER A 128 -11.10 -8.25 4.69
N PRO A 129 -10.68 -7.33 5.56
CA PRO A 129 -9.30 -7.22 6.03
C PRO A 129 -8.74 -8.50 6.68
N ASP A 130 -7.55 -8.91 6.26
CA ASP A 130 -6.74 -9.92 6.93
C ASP A 130 -5.83 -9.24 7.97
N THR A 131 -6.26 -9.23 9.22
CA THR A 131 -5.58 -8.51 10.31
C THR A 131 -4.45 -9.27 10.98
N ARG A 132 -4.05 -10.44 10.44
CA ARG A 132 -2.90 -11.20 10.96
C ARG A 132 -1.63 -10.39 10.82
N ALA A 133 -0.80 -10.42 11.88
CA ALA A 133 0.48 -9.73 11.87
C ALA A 133 1.47 -10.38 10.88
N PRO A 134 2.36 -9.59 10.24
CA PRO A 134 3.38 -10.13 9.35
C PRO A 134 4.44 -10.95 10.10
N VAL A 135 5.04 -11.92 9.42
CA VAL A 135 6.30 -12.52 9.83
C VAL A 135 7.43 -11.67 9.26
N MET A 136 8.22 -11.11 10.17
CA MET A 136 9.36 -10.26 9.79
C MET A 136 10.62 -11.08 9.61
N GLY A 137 11.40 -10.74 8.60
CA GLY A 137 12.74 -11.23 8.33
C GLY A 137 13.83 -10.26 8.78
N PRO A 138 15.10 -10.55 8.43
CA PRO A 138 16.21 -9.64 8.70
C PRO A 138 16.06 -8.33 7.90
N ASN A 139 16.74 -7.27 8.38
CA ASN A 139 16.77 -5.96 7.71
C ASN A 139 15.38 -5.37 7.45
N HIS A 140 14.45 -5.55 8.40
CA HIS A 140 13.10 -5.02 8.32
C HIS A 140 12.30 -5.51 7.08
N THR A 141 12.57 -6.71 6.56
CA THR A 141 11.81 -7.26 5.43
C THR A 141 10.58 -8.02 5.92
N VAL A 142 9.48 -7.94 5.19
CA VAL A 142 8.32 -8.84 5.38
C VAL A 142 8.63 -10.15 4.66
N VAL A 143 8.55 -11.29 5.38
CA VAL A 143 8.76 -12.63 4.83
C VAL A 143 7.45 -13.31 4.47
N GLN A 144 6.43 -13.12 5.33
CA GLN A 144 5.11 -13.69 5.13
C GLN A 144 4.03 -12.75 5.70
N TRP A 145 2.93 -12.57 4.99
CA TRP A 145 1.79 -11.76 5.41
C TRP A 145 0.50 -12.17 4.67
N GLY A 146 -0.53 -11.31 4.69
CA GLY A 146 -1.76 -11.50 3.92
C GLY A 146 -1.55 -11.45 2.40
N ASP A 147 -2.60 -11.79 1.66
CA ASP A 147 -2.63 -11.67 0.19
C ASP A 147 -3.45 -10.45 -0.24
N PRO A 148 -2.81 -9.35 -0.71
CA PRO A 148 -3.54 -8.17 -1.17
C PRO A 148 -4.36 -8.42 -2.44
N TYR A 149 -4.15 -9.53 -3.14
CA TYR A 149 -5.00 -9.93 -4.27
C TYR A 149 -6.32 -10.57 -3.83
N ALA A 150 -6.48 -10.88 -2.53
CA ALA A 150 -7.67 -11.49 -1.97
C ALA A 150 -8.38 -10.63 -0.92
N ASN A 151 -7.62 -9.86 -0.14
CA ASN A 151 -8.10 -9.09 1.00
C ASN A 151 -7.26 -7.82 1.20
N PHE A 152 -7.80 -6.83 1.90
CA PHE A 152 -6.96 -5.78 2.49
C PHE A 152 -6.01 -6.42 3.52
N VAL A 153 -4.73 -6.04 3.51
CA VAL A 153 -3.72 -6.65 4.38
C VAL A 153 -3.43 -5.76 5.58
N GLY A 154 -3.69 -6.28 6.78
CA GLY A 154 -3.43 -5.61 8.04
C GLY A 154 -4.54 -4.65 8.49
N ASN A 155 -4.16 -3.61 9.22
CA ASN A 155 -5.06 -2.60 9.77
C ASN A 155 -5.05 -1.34 8.88
N VAL A 156 -6.21 -0.90 8.42
CA VAL A 156 -6.34 0.31 7.59
C VAL A 156 -5.90 1.59 8.30
N TRP A 157 -5.93 1.61 9.62
CA TRP A 157 -5.40 2.70 10.46
C TRP A 157 -3.93 2.49 10.85
N GLY A 158 -3.30 1.47 10.29
CA GLY A 158 -1.91 1.10 10.53
C GLY A 158 -0.91 1.96 9.77
N ASN A 159 0.22 1.34 9.49
CA ASN A 159 1.33 1.97 8.79
C ASN A 159 2.05 0.91 7.97
N ASP A 160 2.36 1.21 6.72
CA ASP A 160 3.06 0.32 5.79
C ASP A 160 4.56 0.23 6.09
N TYR A 161 5.17 1.33 6.52
CA TYR A 161 6.61 1.37 6.87
C TYR A 161 6.94 0.58 8.15
N THR A 162 6.04 0.59 9.15
CA THR A 162 6.14 -0.27 10.35
C THR A 162 5.09 -1.38 10.27
N PRO A 163 5.18 -2.34 9.36
CA PRO A 163 4.12 -3.10 8.72
C PRO A 163 3.03 -3.60 9.69
N THR A 164 2.09 -2.71 9.99
CA THR A 164 0.86 -2.98 10.77
C THR A 164 -0.38 -2.94 9.90
N GLY A 165 -0.27 -2.35 8.71
CA GLY A 165 -1.23 -2.34 7.63
C GLY A 165 -0.50 -2.16 6.30
N TYR A 166 -1.15 -2.50 5.20
CA TYR A 166 -0.55 -2.41 3.87
C TYR A 166 -1.54 -1.83 2.85
N GLY A 167 -2.39 -2.66 2.25
CA GLY A 167 -3.31 -2.24 1.19
C GLY A 167 -3.97 -3.43 0.51
N VAL A 168 -4.57 -3.18 -0.64
CA VAL A 168 -5.28 -4.15 -1.45
C VAL A 168 -4.90 -3.99 -2.93
N TYR A 169 -4.99 -5.08 -3.73
CA TYR A 169 -4.63 -5.05 -5.15
C TYR A 169 -5.84 -5.24 -6.06
N TYR A 170 -5.62 -5.06 -7.35
CA TYR A 170 -6.64 -4.95 -8.40
C TYR A 170 -7.79 -5.95 -8.37
N PRO A 171 -7.64 -7.26 -8.02
CA PRO A 171 -8.77 -8.19 -8.11
C PRO A 171 -9.90 -7.85 -7.15
N VAL A 172 -9.56 -7.35 -5.95
CA VAL A 172 -10.53 -6.95 -4.94
C VAL A 172 -11.25 -5.68 -5.40
N ILE A 173 -10.50 -4.69 -5.89
CA ILE A 173 -11.05 -3.43 -6.43
C ILE A 173 -12.01 -3.70 -7.60
N VAL A 174 -11.63 -4.59 -8.53
CA VAL A 174 -12.51 -5.00 -9.65
C VAL A 174 -13.80 -5.66 -9.14
N ALA A 175 -13.69 -6.57 -8.16
CA ALA A 175 -14.86 -7.24 -7.59
C ALA A 175 -15.83 -6.25 -6.92
N ILE A 176 -15.29 -5.26 -6.20
CA ILE A 176 -16.09 -4.20 -5.58
C ILE A 176 -16.70 -3.32 -6.69
N ALA A 177 -15.95 -2.90 -7.68
CA ALA A 177 -16.45 -2.11 -8.80
C ALA A 177 -17.63 -2.81 -9.50
N HIS A 178 -17.54 -4.12 -9.77
CA HIS A 178 -18.61 -4.90 -10.37
C HIS A 178 -19.88 -4.89 -9.52
N SER A 179 -19.78 -5.07 -8.21
CA SER A 179 -20.93 -5.10 -7.31
C SER A 179 -21.54 -3.71 -7.05
N HIS A 180 -20.80 -2.64 -7.42
CA HIS A 180 -21.17 -1.24 -7.16
C HIS A 180 -21.46 -0.45 -8.44
N GLY A 181 -21.92 -1.11 -9.48
CA GLY A 181 -22.49 -0.45 -10.67
C GLY A 181 -21.56 -0.41 -11.89
N MET A 182 -20.35 -0.96 -11.80
CA MET A 182 -19.37 -0.98 -12.90
C MET A 182 -19.05 -2.40 -13.37
N PRO A 183 -20.04 -3.16 -13.93
CA PRO A 183 -19.85 -4.58 -14.27
C PRO A 183 -18.80 -4.81 -15.37
N ASN A 184 -18.44 -3.78 -16.11
CA ASN A 184 -17.44 -3.84 -17.19
C ASN A 184 -16.06 -3.37 -16.75
N ALA A 185 -15.87 -2.90 -15.51
CA ALA A 185 -14.56 -2.58 -15.00
C ALA A 185 -13.65 -3.82 -15.07
N TYR A 186 -12.40 -3.63 -15.43
CA TYR A 186 -11.45 -4.74 -15.47
C TYR A 186 -10.06 -4.29 -15.00
N GLY A 187 -9.31 -5.22 -14.45
CA GLY A 187 -7.98 -4.96 -13.93
C GLY A 187 -7.01 -6.09 -14.22
N GLY A 188 -5.75 -5.82 -13.97
CA GLY A 188 -4.68 -6.78 -14.19
C GLY A 188 -3.31 -6.18 -13.95
N GLU A 189 -2.31 -6.96 -14.29
CA GLU A 189 -0.90 -6.57 -14.32
C GLU A 189 -0.33 -6.70 -15.74
N GLY A 190 0.84 -6.10 -15.97
CA GLY A 190 1.51 -6.16 -17.26
C GLY A 190 0.85 -5.33 -18.36
N PHE A 191 0.00 -4.37 -18.00
CA PHE A 191 -0.59 -3.48 -19.00
C PHE A 191 0.48 -2.69 -19.75
N ALA A 192 0.32 -2.61 -21.08
CA ALA A 192 1.12 -1.67 -21.85
C ALA A 192 0.67 -0.23 -21.58
N PRO A 193 1.57 0.76 -21.51
CA PRO A 193 1.19 2.17 -21.35
C PRO A 193 0.16 2.65 -22.39
N ALA A 194 0.25 2.17 -23.62
CA ALA A 194 -0.70 2.49 -24.69
C ALA A 194 -2.15 2.09 -24.33
N THR A 195 -2.36 0.99 -23.60
CA THR A 195 -3.69 0.55 -23.15
C THR A 195 -4.29 1.59 -22.19
N VAL A 196 -3.50 2.07 -21.21
CA VAL A 196 -3.92 3.10 -20.26
C VAL A 196 -4.22 4.42 -20.97
N TYR A 197 -3.34 4.84 -21.91
CA TYR A 197 -3.58 6.07 -22.66
C TYR A 197 -4.82 5.99 -23.56
N SER A 198 -5.09 4.83 -24.14
CA SER A 198 -6.31 4.60 -24.93
C SER A 198 -7.57 4.64 -24.07
N ALA A 199 -7.54 4.04 -22.86
CA ALA A 199 -8.64 4.09 -21.91
C ALA A 199 -8.95 5.55 -21.50
N LEU A 200 -7.92 6.32 -21.11
CA LEU A 200 -8.09 7.73 -20.76
C LEU A 200 -8.64 8.55 -21.94
N SER A 201 -8.18 8.28 -23.17
CA SER A 201 -8.70 8.93 -24.37
C SER A 201 -10.16 8.58 -24.66
N ALA A 202 -10.60 7.40 -24.23
CA ALA A 202 -11.98 6.93 -24.32
C ALA A 202 -12.85 7.35 -23.12
N GLN A 203 -12.38 8.27 -22.28
CA GLN A 203 -13.07 8.76 -21.08
C GLN A 203 -13.25 7.70 -19.97
N HIS A 204 -12.33 6.73 -19.91
CA HIS A 204 -12.29 5.69 -18.88
C HIS A 204 -11.18 6.04 -17.90
N PRO A 205 -11.45 6.44 -16.65
CA PRO A 205 -10.43 6.65 -15.62
C PRO A 205 -9.75 5.34 -15.26
N VAL A 206 -8.50 5.44 -14.80
CA VAL A 206 -7.66 4.26 -14.53
C VAL A 206 -7.02 4.40 -13.17
N GLU A 207 -7.34 3.48 -12.25
CA GLU A 207 -6.62 3.33 -10.99
C GLU A 207 -5.32 2.57 -11.23
N ILE A 208 -4.25 3.02 -10.58
CA ILE A 208 -2.90 2.43 -10.72
C ILE A 208 -2.20 2.39 -9.36
N TRP A 209 -1.28 1.43 -9.21
CA TRP A 209 -0.41 1.27 -8.04
C TRP A 209 0.98 1.82 -8.32
N ILE A 210 1.47 2.65 -7.41
CA ILE A 210 2.75 3.37 -7.51
C ILE A 210 3.39 3.43 -6.12
N GLU A 211 4.49 4.16 -6.00
CA GLU A 211 5.02 4.62 -4.72
C GLU A 211 4.66 6.08 -4.46
N THR A 212 4.41 6.39 -3.19
CA THR A 212 4.10 7.75 -2.73
C THR A 212 5.11 8.77 -3.26
N ASN A 213 4.62 9.91 -3.71
CA ASN A 213 5.42 10.99 -4.29
C ASN A 213 6.24 10.58 -5.54
N TRP A 214 5.84 9.51 -6.23
CA TRP A 214 6.52 9.02 -7.44
C TRP A 214 7.99 8.68 -7.20
N THR A 215 8.32 8.26 -6.00
CA THR A 215 9.67 7.77 -5.63
C THR A 215 9.86 6.33 -6.11
N ARG A 216 11.09 5.85 -6.03
CA ARG A 216 11.42 4.46 -6.35
C ARG A 216 12.29 3.87 -5.24
N PRO A 217 11.70 3.51 -4.10
CA PRO A 217 12.42 2.86 -3.03
C PRO A 217 12.73 1.41 -3.40
N TRP A 218 13.31 0.70 -2.46
CA TRP A 218 13.52 -0.73 -2.59
C TRP A 218 12.20 -1.50 -2.64
N MET A 219 12.07 -2.40 -3.63
CA MET A 219 10.94 -3.30 -3.77
C MET A 219 11.25 -4.65 -3.10
N GLY A 220 10.33 -5.12 -2.26
CA GLY A 220 10.40 -6.41 -1.61
C GLY A 220 9.46 -7.45 -2.22
N THR A 221 9.56 -8.66 -1.66
CA THR A 221 8.62 -9.74 -1.96
C THR A 221 8.37 -10.53 -0.68
N TRP A 222 7.09 -10.70 -0.29
CA TRP A 222 6.72 -11.68 0.73
C TRP A 222 5.97 -12.87 0.13
N THR A 223 5.78 -13.93 0.94
CA THR A 223 4.91 -15.03 0.58
C THR A 223 3.61 -14.87 1.35
N ALA A 224 2.50 -14.77 0.67
CA ALA A 224 1.17 -14.74 1.31
C ALA A 224 0.87 -16.07 2.02
N TRP A 225 -0.12 -16.06 2.92
CA TRP A 225 -0.48 -17.26 3.68
C TRP A 225 -0.95 -18.42 2.79
N ASP A 226 -1.47 -18.12 1.61
CA ASP A 226 -1.88 -19.10 0.59
C ASP A 226 -0.74 -19.56 -0.32
N GLY A 227 0.47 -18.99 -0.16
CA GLY A 227 1.65 -19.33 -0.94
C GLY A 227 1.96 -18.40 -2.13
N ARG A 228 1.09 -17.44 -2.44
CA ARG A 228 1.34 -16.45 -3.49
C ARG A 228 2.55 -15.60 -3.17
N LYS A 229 3.36 -15.27 -4.18
CA LYS A 229 4.41 -14.25 -4.08
C LYS A 229 3.81 -12.87 -4.33
N VAL A 230 3.98 -11.99 -3.35
CA VAL A 230 3.47 -10.61 -3.37
C VAL A 230 4.64 -9.66 -3.48
N ARG A 231 4.64 -8.83 -4.51
CA ARG A 231 5.58 -7.70 -4.63
C ARG A 231 5.06 -6.55 -3.78
N TYR A 232 5.93 -5.85 -3.05
CA TYR A 232 5.54 -4.76 -2.18
C TYR A 232 6.59 -3.64 -2.09
N SER A 233 6.13 -2.46 -1.72
CA SER A 233 6.93 -1.32 -1.27
C SER A 233 6.40 -0.85 0.08
N TYR A 234 7.26 -0.32 0.94
CA TYR A 234 6.85 0.31 2.22
C TYR A 234 6.24 1.72 2.05
N VAL A 235 6.13 2.19 0.87
CA VAL A 235 5.49 3.46 0.49
C VAL A 235 4.57 3.23 -0.69
N GLU A 236 3.89 2.09 -0.69
CA GLU A 236 2.88 1.75 -1.67
C GLU A 236 1.78 2.82 -1.66
N HIS A 237 1.23 3.12 -2.82
CA HIS A 237 0.19 4.10 -2.99
C HIS A 237 -0.63 3.84 -4.25
N ALA A 238 -1.94 4.05 -4.15
CA ALA A 238 -2.82 4.01 -5.30
C ALA A 238 -3.35 5.42 -5.65
N VAL A 239 -3.44 5.70 -6.93
CA VAL A 239 -3.99 6.94 -7.47
C VAL A 239 -4.90 6.65 -8.66
N ILE A 240 -5.77 7.59 -9.05
CA ILE A 240 -6.56 7.46 -10.25
C ILE A 240 -6.12 8.46 -11.33
N LEU A 241 -5.86 7.95 -12.52
CA LEU A 241 -5.56 8.76 -13.69
C LEU A 241 -6.88 9.30 -14.28
N SER A 242 -6.91 10.60 -14.53
CA SER A 242 -8.09 11.34 -14.97
C SER A 242 -7.87 12.16 -16.24
N GLY A 243 -6.78 11.92 -16.96
CA GLY A 243 -6.51 12.59 -18.23
C GLY A 243 -5.18 12.21 -18.85
N VAL A 244 -5.06 12.51 -20.13
CA VAL A 244 -3.86 12.22 -20.93
C VAL A 244 -3.60 13.31 -21.95
N SER A 245 -2.33 13.65 -22.16
CA SER A 245 -1.84 14.53 -23.22
C SER A 245 -0.80 13.80 -24.08
N ALA A 246 -0.17 14.50 -24.99
CA ALA A 246 0.95 13.95 -25.75
C ALA A 246 2.11 13.46 -24.86
N THR A 247 2.42 14.21 -23.77
CA THR A 247 3.61 14.00 -22.94
C THR A 247 3.32 13.75 -21.46
N GLN A 248 2.07 13.90 -21.00
CA GLN A 248 1.71 13.85 -19.58
C GLN A 248 0.45 13.03 -19.34
N VAL A 249 0.26 12.58 -18.11
CA VAL A 249 -1.00 12.05 -17.56
C VAL A 249 -1.44 12.93 -16.40
N ARG A 250 -2.78 13.07 -16.21
CA ARG A 250 -3.36 13.78 -15.08
C ARG A 250 -3.73 12.78 -13.98
N VAL A 251 -3.34 13.10 -12.77
CA VAL A 251 -3.49 12.28 -11.57
C VAL A 251 -4.46 12.96 -10.62
N ASN A 252 -5.42 12.22 -10.07
CA ASN A 252 -6.12 12.57 -8.85
C ASN A 252 -5.52 11.69 -7.75
N ASP A 253 -4.96 12.33 -6.73
CA ASP A 253 -4.21 11.70 -5.66
C ASP A 253 -5.03 11.76 -4.36
N PRO A 254 -5.47 10.60 -3.82
CA PRO A 254 -6.27 10.56 -2.61
C PRO A 254 -5.51 10.94 -1.34
N LEU A 255 -4.17 10.81 -1.30
CA LEU A 255 -3.40 11.09 -0.08
C LEU A 255 -3.65 12.50 0.47
N HIS A 256 -3.81 13.47 -0.43
CA HIS A 256 -4.04 14.87 -0.10
C HIS A 256 -5.30 15.47 -0.77
N GLY A 257 -6.08 14.68 -1.49
CA GLY A 257 -7.21 15.16 -2.28
C GLY A 257 -6.76 16.18 -3.33
N THR A 258 -5.67 15.89 -4.05
CA THR A 258 -5.05 16.81 -5.01
C THR A 258 -5.14 16.31 -6.45
N GLN A 259 -5.00 17.22 -7.40
CA GLN A 259 -4.94 16.89 -8.83
C GLN A 259 -3.77 17.59 -9.48
N TYR A 260 -2.98 16.86 -10.26
CA TYR A 260 -1.80 17.39 -10.93
C TYR A 260 -1.46 16.61 -12.21
N TRP A 261 -0.53 17.16 -13.01
CA TRP A 261 0.00 16.50 -14.20
C TRP A 261 1.44 16.05 -13.97
N ILE A 262 1.77 14.84 -14.43
CA ILE A 262 3.15 14.32 -14.46
C ILE A 262 3.53 13.88 -15.86
N SER A 263 4.83 13.78 -16.13
CA SER A 263 5.30 13.26 -17.41
C SER A 263 4.99 11.77 -17.56
N LYS A 264 4.67 11.34 -18.79
CA LYS A 264 4.50 9.91 -19.11
C LYS A 264 5.74 9.09 -18.76
N SER A 265 6.94 9.67 -18.94
CA SER A 265 8.19 9.00 -18.58
C SER A 265 8.30 8.71 -17.08
N LEU A 266 7.91 9.64 -16.20
CA LEU A 266 7.89 9.41 -14.76
C LEU A 266 6.82 8.36 -14.40
N PHE A 267 5.61 8.52 -14.92
CA PHE A 267 4.52 7.56 -14.75
C PHE A 267 4.96 6.14 -15.11
N GLU A 268 5.42 5.92 -16.34
CA GLU A 268 5.82 4.59 -16.83
C GLU A 268 6.98 3.99 -16.03
N THR A 269 7.87 4.84 -15.51
CA THR A 269 9.03 4.41 -14.74
C THR A 269 8.63 3.88 -13.37
N VAL A 270 7.79 4.63 -12.64
CA VAL A 270 7.35 4.26 -11.28
C VAL A 270 6.30 3.14 -11.33
N TRP A 271 5.33 3.24 -12.21
CA TRP A 271 4.25 2.25 -12.36
C TRP A 271 4.76 0.83 -12.64
N ARG A 272 5.92 0.70 -13.28
CA ARG A 272 6.56 -0.60 -13.54
C ARG A 272 6.93 -1.36 -12.27
N ASP A 273 7.17 -0.66 -11.17
CA ASP A 273 7.58 -1.28 -9.91
C ASP A 273 6.47 -2.16 -9.34
N PHE A 274 5.18 -1.83 -9.62
CA PHE A 274 4.01 -2.69 -9.38
C PHE A 274 3.56 -3.50 -10.61
N ASN A 275 4.50 -3.88 -11.49
CA ASN A 275 4.24 -4.69 -12.68
C ASN A 275 3.13 -4.11 -13.57
N ASN A 276 3.07 -2.79 -13.70
CA ASN A 276 2.05 -2.09 -14.48
C ASN A 276 0.61 -2.52 -14.09
N MET A 277 0.35 -2.59 -12.78
CA MET A 277 -0.97 -2.93 -12.23
C MET A 277 -1.97 -1.80 -12.44
N ALA A 278 -3.17 -2.13 -12.91
CA ALA A 278 -4.22 -1.14 -13.14
C ALA A 278 -5.63 -1.73 -13.02
N VAL A 279 -6.61 -0.84 -12.76
CA VAL A 279 -8.05 -1.07 -12.95
C VAL A 279 -8.60 0.01 -13.86
N ILE A 280 -9.28 -0.38 -14.92
CA ILE A 280 -9.92 0.52 -15.89
C ILE A 280 -11.43 0.51 -15.64
N PHE A 281 -12.01 1.68 -15.38
CA PHE A 281 -13.44 1.87 -15.14
C PHE A 281 -14.14 2.23 -16.46
N GLN A 282 -15.08 1.35 -16.90
CA GLN A 282 -15.85 1.53 -18.15
C GLN A 282 -17.24 0.93 -18.06
#